data_cc5361054065915b5233211b6297fc55
#
_entry.id   cc5361054065915b5233211b6297fc55
#
_cell.length_a   1.000
_cell.length_b   1.000
_cell.length_c   1.000
_cell.angle_alpha   90.00
_cell.angle_beta   90.00
_cell.angle_gamma   90.00
#
_symmetry.space_group_name_H-M   'P 1'
#
loop_
_entity.id
_entity.type
_entity.pdbx_description
1 polymer ?
#
loop_
_entity_poly.entity_id
_entity_poly.type
_entity_poly.pdbx_seq_one_letter_code
_entity_poly.pdbx_strand_id
1 'polypeptide(L)'
;MPEARPPRLSGVMETSLYVADLDRAARFYRGLFGLETFMQDRRMVALGLPGGAVLLLFAHGATSAPAPAPGGAEIPPHGGSGALHLCFRIPFGELAAWERHLAEAGLAVESRVRWPRGGTSLYLRDPDGHSIELATPGLWPNA
;
A
#
# COMPACT_ATOMS: atom_id res chain seq x y z
N MET A 1 -25.86 -9.15 -30.89
CA MET A 1 -24.38 -9.30 -30.98
C MET A 1 -23.85 -9.49 -29.57
N PRO A 2 -23.12 -10.57 -29.29
CA PRO A 2 -22.47 -10.67 -28.00
C PRO A 2 -21.44 -9.54 -27.89
N GLU A 3 -21.45 -8.83 -26.75
CA GLU A 3 -20.42 -7.84 -26.48
C GLU A 3 -19.05 -8.53 -26.47
N ALA A 4 -18.08 -7.92 -27.16
CA ALA A 4 -16.70 -8.42 -27.15
C ALA A 4 -16.16 -8.38 -25.72
N ARG A 5 -15.65 -9.52 -25.24
CA ARG A 5 -15.02 -9.56 -23.92
C ARG A 5 -13.79 -8.62 -23.93
N PRO A 6 -13.63 -7.78 -22.89
CA PRO A 6 -12.44 -6.94 -22.81
C PRO A 6 -11.18 -7.81 -22.68
N PRO A 7 -10.01 -7.27 -23.08
CA PRO A 7 -8.73 -7.89 -22.74
C PRO A 7 -8.59 -8.09 -21.22
N ARG A 8 -7.72 -9.00 -20.81
CA ARG A 8 -7.56 -9.35 -19.39
C ARG A 8 -6.55 -8.43 -18.70
N LEU A 9 -6.85 -8.09 -17.45
CA LEU A 9 -5.86 -7.60 -16.50
C LEU A 9 -5.20 -8.81 -15.81
N SER A 10 -3.91 -8.69 -15.47
CA SER A 10 -3.21 -9.73 -14.70
C SER A 10 -3.08 -9.39 -13.21
N GLY A 11 -3.41 -8.18 -12.82
CA GLY A 11 -3.42 -7.75 -11.42
C GLY A 11 -3.07 -6.28 -11.26
N VAL A 12 -2.91 -5.86 -10.02
CA VAL A 12 -2.40 -4.53 -9.67
C VAL A 12 -0.89 -4.59 -9.65
N MET A 13 -0.22 -3.72 -10.40
CA MET A 13 1.24 -3.63 -10.44
C MET A 13 1.77 -2.67 -9.37
N GLU A 14 1.15 -1.51 -9.23
CA GLU A 14 1.59 -0.52 -8.26
C GLU A 14 0.40 0.23 -7.67
N THR A 15 0.58 0.68 -6.44
CA THR A 15 -0.36 1.55 -5.73
C THR A 15 0.42 2.65 -5.03
N SER A 16 -0.23 3.75 -4.69
CA SER A 16 0.48 4.91 -4.14
C SER A 16 -0.22 5.53 -2.95
N LEU A 17 0.60 6.10 -2.08
CA LEU A 17 0.20 6.98 -0.98
C LEU A 17 0.94 8.31 -1.12
N TYR A 18 0.32 9.38 -0.66
CA TYR A 18 0.89 10.71 -0.63
C TYR A 18 1.26 11.06 0.80
N VAL A 19 2.49 11.51 1.03
CA VAL A 19 3.07 11.66 2.36
C VAL A 19 3.74 13.02 2.53
N ALA A 20 3.79 13.51 3.76
CA ALA A 20 4.41 14.79 4.07
C ALA A 20 5.94 14.70 4.10
N ASP A 21 6.48 13.59 4.58
CA ASP A 21 7.91 13.36 4.76
C ASP A 21 8.27 11.96 4.22
N LEU A 22 8.95 11.92 3.07
CA LEU A 22 9.32 10.67 2.41
C LEU A 22 10.22 9.78 3.27
N ASP A 23 11.20 10.38 3.96
CA ASP A 23 12.13 9.58 4.78
C ASP A 23 11.42 8.95 5.97
N ARG A 24 10.52 9.68 6.62
CA ARG A 24 9.71 9.17 7.72
C ARG A 24 8.78 8.05 7.26
N ALA A 25 8.06 8.27 6.16
CA ALA A 25 7.15 7.27 5.60
C ALA A 25 7.92 6.02 5.15
N ALA A 26 9.03 6.18 4.45
CA ALA A 26 9.84 5.06 3.98
C ALA A 26 10.41 4.24 5.14
N ARG A 27 10.89 4.88 6.20
CA ARG A 27 11.36 4.17 7.40
C ARG A 27 10.24 3.36 8.06
N PHE A 28 9.03 3.92 8.12
CA PHE A 28 7.88 3.21 8.68
C PHE A 28 7.58 1.94 7.89
N TYR A 29 7.41 2.04 6.57
CA TYR A 29 7.03 0.90 5.74
C TYR A 29 8.16 -0.13 5.61
N ARG A 30 9.40 0.29 5.43
CA ARG A 30 10.54 -0.63 5.40
C ARG A 30 10.72 -1.36 6.73
N GLY A 31 10.64 -0.63 7.84
CA GLY A 31 10.87 -1.20 9.16
C GLY A 31 9.76 -2.13 9.60
N LEU A 32 8.50 -1.73 9.41
CA LEU A 32 7.37 -2.52 9.87
C LEU A 32 7.12 -3.76 9.00
N PHE A 33 7.25 -3.63 7.69
CA PHE A 33 6.90 -4.69 6.73
C PHE A 33 8.10 -5.36 6.06
N GLY A 34 9.32 -4.92 6.36
CA GLY A 34 10.53 -5.51 5.78
C GLY A 34 10.66 -5.33 4.27
N LEU A 35 10.19 -4.22 3.72
CA LEU A 35 10.15 -3.98 2.28
C LEU A 35 11.49 -3.50 1.75
N GLU A 36 11.84 -3.96 0.55
CA GLU A 36 13.03 -3.54 -0.19
C GLU A 36 12.77 -2.22 -0.92
N THR A 37 13.74 -1.31 -0.88
CA THR A 37 13.69 -0.07 -1.66
C THR A 37 14.21 -0.33 -3.07
N PHE A 38 13.36 -0.11 -4.07
CA PHE A 38 13.73 -0.22 -5.48
C PHE A 38 14.24 1.10 -6.07
N MET A 39 13.70 2.21 -5.59
CA MET A 39 14.04 3.54 -6.07
C MET A 39 13.74 4.57 -4.99
N GLN A 40 14.57 5.60 -4.91
CA GLN A 40 14.36 6.72 -4.00
C GLN A 40 14.95 7.98 -4.59
N ASP A 41 14.17 9.05 -4.63
CA ASP A 41 14.60 10.40 -4.95
C ASP A 41 13.83 11.42 -4.11
N ARG A 42 13.88 12.70 -4.46
CA ARG A 42 13.18 13.76 -3.72
C ARG A 42 11.67 13.74 -3.91
N ARG A 43 11.21 13.10 -4.97
CA ARG A 43 9.80 13.06 -5.38
C ARG A 43 9.09 11.85 -4.83
N MET A 44 9.77 10.69 -4.77
CA MET A 44 9.14 9.42 -4.45
C MET A 44 10.10 8.39 -3.87
N VAL A 45 9.51 7.39 -3.22
CA VAL A 45 10.16 6.13 -2.84
C VAL A 45 9.32 4.99 -3.38
N ALA A 46 9.96 4.04 -4.05
CA ALA A 46 9.32 2.81 -4.53
C ALA A 46 9.77 1.63 -3.67
N LEU A 47 8.81 0.95 -3.06
CA LEU A 47 9.04 -0.19 -2.18
C LEU A 47 8.46 -1.45 -2.80
N GLY A 48 9.27 -2.52 -2.88
CA GLY A 48 8.82 -3.80 -3.41
C GLY A 48 7.87 -4.52 -2.46
N LEU A 49 6.74 -4.96 -3.00
CA LEU A 49 5.76 -5.78 -2.28
C LEU A 49 5.84 -7.23 -2.74
N PRO A 50 5.51 -8.20 -1.87
CA PRO A 50 5.33 -9.57 -2.30
C PRO A 50 4.32 -9.69 -3.45
N GLY A 51 4.53 -10.65 -4.35
CA GLY A 51 3.61 -10.89 -5.45
C GLY A 51 3.85 -10.01 -6.69
N GLY A 52 4.99 -9.33 -6.78
CA GLY A 52 5.36 -8.53 -7.94
C GLY A 52 4.74 -7.15 -8.02
N ALA A 53 4.19 -6.66 -6.93
CA ALA A 53 3.62 -5.32 -6.83
C ALA A 53 4.62 -4.33 -6.21
N VAL A 54 4.32 -3.05 -6.30
CA VAL A 54 5.14 -1.97 -5.76
C VAL A 54 4.25 -0.96 -5.02
N LEU A 55 4.70 -0.54 -3.84
CA LEU A 55 4.12 0.60 -3.13
C LEU A 55 4.95 1.84 -3.46
N LEU A 56 4.28 2.85 -4.00
CA LEU A 56 4.88 4.15 -4.28
C LEU A 56 4.49 5.15 -3.17
N LEU A 57 5.48 5.76 -2.56
CA LEU A 57 5.27 6.87 -1.64
C LEU A 57 5.66 8.14 -2.38
N PHE A 58 4.72 9.07 -2.54
CA PHE A 58 4.97 10.36 -3.19
C PHE A 58 4.94 11.49 -2.17
N ALA A 59 5.91 12.39 -2.24
CA ALA A 59 5.83 13.63 -1.49
C ALA A 59 4.64 14.47 -1.96
N HIS A 60 3.89 15.06 -1.03
CA HIS A 60 2.77 15.94 -1.37
C HIS A 60 3.17 17.00 -2.37
N GLY A 61 2.39 17.15 -3.42
CA GLY A 61 2.60 18.15 -4.46
C GLY A 61 3.67 17.80 -5.49
N ALA A 62 4.48 16.77 -5.27
CA ALA A 62 5.57 16.40 -6.18
C ALA A 62 5.09 15.84 -7.53
N THR A 63 3.81 15.46 -7.62
CA THR A 63 3.20 14.87 -8.83
C THR A 63 2.16 15.77 -9.46
N SER A 64 2.08 17.05 -9.06
CA SER A 64 1.08 17.99 -9.54
C SER A 64 1.31 18.50 -10.98
N ALA A 65 2.48 18.26 -11.54
CA ALA A 65 2.85 18.56 -12.92
C ALA A 65 3.30 17.31 -13.65
N PRO A 66 3.24 17.29 -15.00
CA PRO A 66 3.80 16.17 -15.76
C PRO A 66 5.28 15.96 -15.43
N ALA A 67 5.72 14.71 -15.37
CA ALA A 67 7.11 14.35 -15.10
C ALA A 67 7.76 13.75 -16.36
N PRO A 68 9.06 14.06 -16.62
CA PRO A 68 9.77 13.47 -17.74
C PRO A 68 9.83 11.93 -17.65
N ALA A 69 9.67 11.28 -18.78
CA ALA A 69 9.82 9.84 -18.93
C ALA A 69 10.75 9.52 -20.10
N PRO A 70 11.26 8.28 -20.20
CA PRO A 70 12.14 7.89 -21.29
C PRO A 70 11.54 8.15 -22.68
N GLY A 71 12.38 8.49 -23.65
CA GLY A 71 11.95 8.69 -25.03
C GLY A 71 11.21 10.00 -25.28
N GLY A 72 11.33 10.99 -24.40
CA GLY A 72 10.64 12.28 -24.52
C GLY A 72 9.16 12.24 -24.13
N ALA A 73 8.73 11.12 -23.57
CA ALA A 73 7.36 10.99 -23.04
C ALA A 73 7.22 11.71 -21.68
N GLU A 74 6.00 11.86 -21.25
CA GLU A 74 5.68 12.44 -19.95
C GLU A 74 4.75 11.52 -19.15
N ILE A 75 4.97 11.47 -17.85
CA ILE A 75 4.05 10.85 -16.90
C ILE A 75 3.01 11.90 -16.53
N PRO A 76 1.71 11.62 -16.72
CA PRO A 76 0.66 12.56 -16.37
C PRO A 76 0.66 12.91 -14.89
N PRO A 77 0.19 14.10 -14.52
CA PRO A 77 0.09 14.51 -13.13
C PRO A 77 -0.98 13.70 -12.39
N HIS A 78 -0.77 13.55 -11.10
CA HIS A 78 -1.74 12.96 -10.18
C HIS A 78 -1.52 13.54 -8.78
N GLY A 79 -2.41 13.24 -7.86
CA GLY A 79 -2.29 13.74 -6.50
C GLY A 79 -3.34 13.12 -5.58
N GLY A 80 -3.18 13.41 -4.32
CA GLY A 80 -4.10 13.00 -3.28
C GLY A 80 -3.84 13.73 -1.99
N SER A 81 -4.85 13.80 -1.15
CA SER A 81 -4.78 14.43 0.17
C SER A 81 -5.72 13.72 1.14
N GLY A 82 -5.56 14.03 2.42
CA GLY A 82 -6.33 13.40 3.48
C GLY A 82 -5.85 12.01 3.82
N ALA A 83 -6.62 11.31 4.65
CA ALA A 83 -6.34 9.95 5.06
C ALA A 83 -6.77 8.96 3.97
N LEU A 84 -5.81 8.32 3.35
CA LEU A 84 -6.04 7.30 2.34
C LEU A 84 -6.12 5.92 2.97
N HIS A 85 -6.42 4.89 2.19
CA HIS A 85 -6.55 3.52 2.66
C HIS A 85 -5.78 2.54 1.78
N LEU A 86 -5.07 1.61 2.44
CA LEU A 86 -4.34 0.54 1.80
C LEU A 86 -4.48 -0.73 2.63
N CYS A 87 -4.77 -1.85 2.00
CA CYS A 87 -4.83 -3.15 2.66
C CYS A 87 -3.75 -4.08 2.11
N PHE A 88 -2.95 -4.64 3.02
CA PHE A 88 -2.03 -5.73 2.71
C PHE A 88 -2.66 -7.06 3.07
N ARG A 89 -2.46 -8.05 2.22
CA ARG A 89 -2.82 -9.43 2.53
C ARG A 89 -1.74 -10.05 3.41
N ILE A 90 -2.16 -10.74 4.47
CA ILE A 90 -1.28 -11.55 5.30
C ILE A 90 -1.73 -13.02 5.26
N PRO A 91 -0.82 -13.98 5.45
CA PRO A 91 -1.19 -15.39 5.51
C PRO A 91 -2.18 -15.66 6.64
N PHE A 92 -3.11 -16.56 6.42
CA PHE A 92 -4.17 -16.90 7.38
C PHE A 92 -3.61 -17.29 8.76
N GLY A 93 -2.51 -18.04 8.80
CA GLY A 93 -1.89 -18.53 10.04
C GLY A 93 -1.01 -17.51 10.77
N GLU A 94 -0.82 -16.29 10.24
CA GLU A 94 0.12 -15.31 10.78
C GLU A 94 -0.52 -14.13 11.53
N LEU A 95 -1.84 -14.16 11.73
CA LEU A 95 -2.54 -13.08 12.40
C LEU A 95 -1.96 -12.76 13.79
N ALA A 96 -1.76 -13.77 14.62
CA ALA A 96 -1.21 -13.58 15.96
C ALA A 96 0.24 -13.06 15.93
N ALA A 97 1.04 -13.49 14.96
CA ALA A 97 2.40 -12.99 14.78
C ALA A 97 2.41 -11.50 14.42
N TRP A 98 1.49 -11.08 13.57
CA TRP A 98 1.33 -9.66 13.24
C TRP A 98 0.84 -8.84 14.43
N GLU A 99 -0.11 -9.34 15.22
CA GLU A 99 -0.55 -8.65 16.43
C GLU A 99 0.62 -8.42 17.42
N ARG A 100 1.48 -9.42 17.61
CA ARG A 100 2.69 -9.28 18.43
C ARG A 100 3.68 -8.29 17.83
N HIS A 101 3.92 -8.39 16.53
CA HIS A 101 4.86 -7.51 15.82
C HIS A 101 4.45 -6.04 15.91
N LEU A 102 3.17 -5.74 15.73
CA LEU A 102 2.64 -4.39 15.89
C LEU A 102 2.80 -3.88 17.33
N ALA A 103 2.50 -4.73 18.33
CA ALA A 103 2.67 -4.38 19.73
C ALA A 103 4.14 -4.09 20.08
N GLU A 104 5.06 -4.92 19.60
CA GLU A 104 6.50 -4.73 19.79
C GLU A 104 7.02 -3.46 19.11
N ALA A 105 6.41 -3.07 17.99
CA ALA A 105 6.71 -1.81 17.31
C ALA A 105 6.07 -0.58 17.98
N GLY A 106 5.29 -0.77 19.05
CA GLY A 106 4.59 0.30 19.74
C GLY A 106 3.40 0.87 18.96
N LEU A 107 2.86 0.11 18.03
CA LEU A 107 1.74 0.54 17.19
C LEU A 107 0.42 -0.03 17.71
N ALA A 108 -0.56 0.86 17.94
CA ALA A 108 -1.89 0.46 18.36
C ALA A 108 -2.69 -0.10 17.18
N VAL A 109 -3.37 -1.21 17.40
CA VAL A 109 -4.43 -1.69 16.51
C VAL A 109 -5.69 -0.86 16.81
N GLU A 110 -6.05 0.01 15.87
CA GLU A 110 -7.20 0.90 16.00
C GLU A 110 -8.53 0.12 15.99
N SER A 111 -8.59 -0.92 15.18
CA SER A 111 -9.77 -1.77 15.04
C SER A 111 -9.37 -3.17 14.60
N ARG A 112 -10.12 -4.17 15.08
CA ARG A 112 -10.00 -5.57 14.70
C ARG A 112 -11.37 -6.05 14.26
N VAL A 113 -11.48 -6.48 13.00
CA VAL A 113 -12.75 -6.88 12.41
C VAL A 113 -12.69 -8.36 12.00
N ARG A 114 -13.68 -9.13 12.43
CA ARG A 114 -13.89 -10.51 11.95
C ARG A 114 -14.97 -10.48 10.88
N TRP A 115 -14.65 -10.99 9.72
CA TRP A 115 -15.55 -10.97 8.58
C TRP A 115 -16.36 -12.26 8.48
N PRO A 116 -17.58 -12.21 7.93
CA PRO A 116 -18.45 -13.41 7.85
C PRO A 116 -17.84 -14.57 7.08
N ARG A 117 -16.95 -14.32 6.11
CA ARG A 117 -16.24 -15.34 5.33
C ARG A 117 -15.07 -15.99 6.06
N GLY A 118 -14.80 -15.58 7.30
CA GLY A 118 -13.77 -16.16 8.15
C GLY A 118 -12.46 -15.39 8.21
N GLY A 119 -12.28 -14.36 7.41
CA GLY A 119 -11.10 -13.50 7.45
C GLY A 119 -11.15 -12.52 8.61
N THR A 120 -9.96 -12.01 8.99
CA THR A 120 -9.81 -11.00 10.03
C THR A 120 -8.96 -9.86 9.52
N SER A 121 -9.35 -8.63 9.83
CA SER A 121 -8.58 -7.41 9.51
C SER A 121 -8.09 -6.74 10.78
N LEU A 122 -6.85 -6.24 10.72
CA LEU A 122 -6.26 -5.35 11.69
C LEU A 122 -6.06 -3.98 11.03
N TYR A 123 -6.51 -2.91 11.68
CA TYR A 123 -6.37 -1.54 11.19
C TYR A 123 -5.41 -0.76 12.05
N LEU A 124 -4.50 -0.02 11.41
CA LEU A 124 -3.53 0.85 12.08
C LEU A 124 -3.34 2.14 11.26
N ARG A 125 -2.63 3.10 11.84
CA ARG A 125 -2.31 4.36 11.17
C ARG A 125 -0.82 4.43 10.88
N ASP A 126 -0.48 4.89 9.67
CA ASP A 126 0.88 5.27 9.34
C ASP A 126 1.21 6.69 9.87
N PRO A 127 2.45 7.19 9.71
CA PRO A 127 2.81 8.52 10.22
C PRO A 127 2.00 9.68 9.62
N ASP A 128 1.40 9.51 8.46
CA ASP A 128 0.56 10.51 7.80
C ASP A 128 -0.94 10.36 8.13
N GLY A 129 -1.30 9.39 8.97
CA GLY A 129 -2.68 9.13 9.34
C GLY A 129 -3.45 8.28 8.32
N HIS A 130 -2.76 7.69 7.33
CA HIS A 130 -3.41 6.76 6.41
C HIS A 130 -3.90 5.51 7.15
N SER A 131 -5.08 5.04 6.77
CA SER A 131 -5.65 3.80 7.31
C SER A 131 -5.02 2.61 6.60
N ILE A 132 -4.17 1.89 7.32
CA ILE A 132 -3.50 0.70 6.82
C ILE A 132 -4.18 -0.52 7.43
N GLU A 133 -4.53 -1.46 6.57
CA GLU A 133 -5.19 -2.70 6.96
C GLU A 133 -4.29 -3.88 6.66
N LEU A 134 -4.23 -4.83 7.60
CA LEU A 134 -3.66 -6.15 7.38
C LEU A 134 -4.82 -7.14 7.43
N ALA A 135 -5.03 -7.88 6.35
CA ALA A 135 -6.16 -8.77 6.24
C ALA A 135 -5.74 -10.18 5.84
N THR A 136 -6.24 -11.17 6.57
CA THR A 136 -6.16 -12.56 6.16
C THR A 136 -7.13 -12.83 5.01
N PRO A 137 -6.94 -13.91 4.22
CA PRO A 137 -7.98 -14.35 3.29
C PRO A 137 -9.33 -14.55 3.98
N GLY A 138 -10.41 -14.39 3.23
CA GLY A 138 -11.76 -14.55 3.74
C GLY A 138 -12.53 -13.24 3.93
N LEU A 139 -12.13 -12.16 3.22
CA LEU A 139 -12.88 -10.91 3.12
C LEU A 139 -13.76 -10.90 1.87
N TRP A 140 -13.16 -11.24 0.74
CA TRP A 140 -13.75 -11.12 -0.59
C TRP A 140 -13.93 -12.48 -1.24
N PRO A 141 -14.87 -12.65 -2.22
CA PRO A 141 -15.12 -13.93 -2.88
C PRO A 141 -13.90 -14.51 -3.59
N ASN A 142 -12.94 -13.67 -3.99
CA ASN A 142 -11.75 -14.07 -4.74
C ASN A 142 -10.47 -14.13 -3.87
N ALA A 143 -10.60 -13.96 -2.59
CA ALA A 143 -9.47 -13.98 -1.67
C ALA A 143 -9.90 -14.34 -0.23
#